data_aaec15514a4d7382182ea566d57cead1
#
_entry.id   aaec15514a4d7382182ea566d57cead1
#
_cell.length_a   1.000
_cell.length_b   1.000
_cell.length_c   1.000
_cell.angle_alpha   90.00
_cell.angle_beta   90.00
_cell.angle_gamma   90.00
#
_symmetry.space_group_name_H-M   'P 1'
#
loop_
_entity.id
_entity.type
_entity.pdbx_description
1 polymer ?
#
loop_
_entity_poly.entity_id
_entity_poly.type
_entity_poly.pdbx_seq_one_letter_code
_entity_poly.pdbx_strand_id
1 'polypeptide(L)'
;MSNRSIQNWVPSDIAFKIASLLQELDLCALGSCSRFWRELCGSDDIWAGLCRDRWPALGIDTEQSSSVPEFNPHQLQQQHLDTNLKGWRGFYVNKHHEMASKADAVIAFLEQCISSESVEVNHYLVAMQNMNSMQFGFRDVVLFFFKENLHVLLNLAGLHYCIAWLGVPVDDVMEALNMCKICDREICVQWWKLGRWLYGFRLRDESISRRVFLRDLVMSEEQEVLDVLHRGAIHEVIRVQISAAKPVSSPWSCQPSS
;
A
#
# COMPACT_ATOMS: atom_id res chain seq x y z
N MET A 1 -34.45 38.86 17.97
CA MET A 1 -33.01 38.96 18.33
C MET A 1 -32.21 38.10 17.37
N SER A 2 -31.47 38.76 16.49
CA SER A 2 -30.80 38.12 15.36
C SER A 2 -29.57 37.36 15.83
N ASN A 3 -29.62 36.04 15.70
CA ASN A 3 -28.46 35.16 15.94
C ASN A 3 -27.50 35.33 14.75
N ARG A 4 -26.68 36.38 14.77
CA ARG A 4 -25.56 36.53 13.86
C ARG A 4 -24.54 35.46 14.27
N SER A 5 -24.55 34.39 13.52
CA SER A 5 -23.63 33.28 13.69
C SER A 5 -22.17 33.77 13.57
N ILE A 6 -21.35 33.33 14.50
CA ILE A 6 -19.91 33.57 14.68
C ILE A 6 -19.07 33.00 13.48
N GLN A 7 -19.69 32.75 12.33
CA GLN A 7 -19.18 31.93 11.23
C GLN A 7 -18.25 32.64 10.24
N ASN A 8 -17.94 33.94 10.38
CA ASN A 8 -17.16 34.67 9.38
C ASN A 8 -15.81 35.17 9.91
N TRP A 9 -15.09 34.35 10.67
CA TRP A 9 -13.74 34.72 11.14
C TRP A 9 -12.62 34.38 10.16
N VAL A 10 -12.85 33.44 9.24
CA VAL A 10 -11.84 33.04 8.25
C VAL A 10 -12.29 33.53 6.89
N PRO A 11 -11.48 34.37 6.18
CA PRO A 11 -11.72 34.74 4.80
C PRO A 11 -11.82 33.48 3.91
N SER A 12 -12.69 33.52 2.91
CA SER A 12 -12.99 32.34 2.07
C SER A 12 -11.76 31.80 1.33
N ASP A 13 -10.84 32.66 0.94
CA ASP A 13 -9.58 32.31 0.31
C ASP A 13 -8.64 31.55 1.25
N ILE A 14 -8.55 31.99 2.50
CA ILE A 14 -7.77 31.31 3.54
C ILE A 14 -8.43 29.98 3.90
N ALA A 15 -9.76 29.95 4.05
CA ALA A 15 -10.50 28.73 4.32
C ALA A 15 -10.30 27.68 3.20
N PHE A 16 -10.35 28.12 1.94
CA PHE A 16 -10.09 27.26 0.78
C PHE A 16 -8.66 26.70 0.81
N LYS A 17 -7.67 27.56 1.10
CA LYS A 17 -6.28 27.12 1.21
C LYS A 17 -6.07 26.13 2.35
N ILE A 18 -6.74 26.31 3.50
CA ILE A 18 -6.71 25.32 4.59
C ILE A 18 -7.30 24.01 4.11
N ALA A 19 -8.50 24.03 3.50
CA ALA A 19 -9.18 22.83 3.04
C ALA A 19 -8.37 22.09 1.95
N SER A 20 -7.69 22.79 1.06
CA SER A 20 -6.86 22.21 0.00
C SER A 20 -5.58 21.50 0.50
N LEU A 21 -5.19 21.75 1.76
CA LEU A 21 -4.05 21.06 2.40
C LEU A 21 -4.45 19.82 3.20
N LEU A 22 -5.77 19.57 3.34
CA LEU A 22 -6.29 18.45 4.11
C LEU A 22 -6.37 17.18 3.26
N GLN A 23 -6.22 16.05 3.93
CA GLN A 23 -6.51 14.75 3.35
C GLN A 23 -8.01 14.47 3.37
N GLU A 24 -8.45 13.46 2.64
CA GLU A 24 -9.87 13.13 2.44
C GLU A 24 -10.67 12.94 3.74
N LEU A 25 -10.08 12.28 4.74
CA LEU A 25 -10.76 12.05 6.03
C LEU A 25 -10.93 13.34 6.82
N ASP A 26 -9.87 14.16 6.89
CA ASP A 26 -9.90 15.44 7.60
C ASP A 26 -10.81 16.44 6.89
N LEU A 27 -10.81 16.41 5.54
CA LEU A 27 -11.71 17.22 4.73
C LEU A 27 -13.18 16.84 4.97
N CYS A 28 -13.50 15.56 5.08
CA CYS A 28 -14.83 15.08 5.43
C CYS A 28 -15.20 15.46 6.86
N ALA A 29 -14.28 15.34 7.81
CA ALA A 29 -14.49 15.75 9.19
C ALA A 29 -14.75 17.25 9.30
N LEU A 30 -13.93 18.10 8.65
CA LEU A 30 -14.11 19.54 8.59
C LEU A 30 -15.45 19.90 7.96
N GLY A 31 -15.84 19.26 6.86
CA GLY A 31 -17.12 19.46 6.19
C GLY A 31 -18.34 19.07 7.03
N SER A 32 -18.16 18.29 8.10
CA SER A 32 -19.22 17.97 9.05
C SER A 32 -19.47 19.06 10.11
N CYS A 33 -18.49 19.95 10.33
CA CYS A 33 -18.53 20.93 11.41
C CYS A 33 -19.57 22.05 11.20
N SER A 34 -19.75 22.52 9.97
CA SER A 34 -20.72 23.57 9.69
C SER A 34 -21.18 23.55 8.22
N ARG A 35 -22.25 24.32 7.93
CA ARG A 35 -22.76 24.46 6.57
C ARG A 35 -21.73 25.11 5.65
N PHE A 36 -21.02 26.15 6.12
CA PHE A 36 -19.94 26.83 5.39
C PHE A 36 -18.81 25.83 4.99
N TRP A 37 -18.29 25.08 5.95
CA TRP A 37 -17.24 24.09 5.67
C TRP A 37 -17.73 22.96 4.78
N ARG A 38 -18.99 22.56 4.90
CA ARG A 38 -19.58 21.54 4.01
C ARG A 38 -19.60 21.96 2.55
N GLU A 39 -20.00 23.21 2.28
CA GLU A 39 -20.03 23.77 0.93
C GLU A 39 -18.59 23.89 0.38
N LEU A 40 -17.68 24.43 1.18
CA LEU A 40 -16.29 24.60 0.80
C LEU A 40 -15.57 23.26 0.56
N CYS A 41 -15.65 22.32 1.50
CA CYS A 41 -15.04 20.99 1.40
C CYS A 41 -15.72 20.10 0.33
N GLY A 42 -16.88 20.50 -0.17
CA GLY A 42 -17.57 19.86 -1.29
C GLY A 42 -17.17 20.39 -2.65
N SER A 43 -16.28 21.41 -2.73
CA SER A 43 -15.94 22.04 -4.01
C SER A 43 -15.16 21.07 -4.90
N ASP A 44 -15.48 21.09 -6.19
CA ASP A 44 -14.86 20.22 -7.20
C ASP A 44 -13.34 20.49 -7.34
N ASP A 45 -12.88 21.73 -7.14
CA ASP A 45 -11.46 22.07 -7.24
C ASP A 45 -10.60 21.34 -6.21
N ILE A 46 -11.09 21.23 -4.97
CA ILE A 46 -10.39 20.50 -3.89
C ILE A 46 -10.34 19.01 -4.22
N TRP A 47 -11.46 18.42 -4.64
CA TRP A 47 -11.51 17.01 -4.98
C TRP A 47 -10.73 16.65 -6.24
N ALA A 48 -10.71 17.55 -7.24
CA ALA A 48 -9.83 17.41 -8.40
C ALA A 48 -8.34 17.43 -7.99
N GLY A 49 -7.96 18.29 -7.03
CA GLY A 49 -6.62 18.28 -6.44
C GLY A 49 -6.29 16.95 -5.81
N LEU A 50 -7.16 16.44 -4.94
CA LEU A 50 -6.98 15.14 -4.29
C LEU A 50 -6.88 13.96 -5.28
N CYS A 51 -7.66 14.01 -6.39
CA CYS A 51 -7.57 13.01 -7.45
C CYS A 51 -6.21 13.04 -8.15
N ARG A 52 -5.70 14.23 -8.48
CA ARG A 52 -4.37 14.38 -9.11
C ARG A 52 -3.24 13.90 -8.22
N ASP A 53 -3.31 14.24 -6.94
CA ASP A 53 -2.29 13.84 -5.97
C ASP A 53 -2.26 12.34 -5.74
N ARG A 54 -3.43 11.71 -5.74
CA ARG A 54 -3.53 10.27 -5.48
C ARG A 54 -3.28 9.42 -6.72
N TRP A 55 -3.78 9.87 -7.89
CA TRP A 55 -3.69 9.15 -9.16
C TRP A 55 -3.13 10.02 -10.27
N PRO A 56 -1.85 10.42 -10.21
CA PRO A 56 -1.24 11.31 -11.19
C PRO A 56 -1.24 10.73 -12.60
N ALA A 57 -1.25 9.40 -12.74
CA ALA A 57 -1.30 8.71 -14.02
C ALA A 57 -2.62 8.90 -14.81
N LEU A 58 -3.67 9.47 -14.18
CA LEU A 58 -4.94 9.75 -14.88
C LEU A 58 -4.83 10.90 -15.89
N GLY A 59 -3.71 11.64 -15.94
CA GLY A 59 -3.48 12.72 -16.91
C GLY A 59 -4.54 13.84 -16.83
N ILE A 60 -4.99 14.18 -15.62
CA ILE A 60 -5.96 15.23 -15.38
C ILE A 60 -5.27 16.58 -15.60
N ASP A 61 -5.18 17.01 -16.87
CA ASP A 61 -4.53 18.25 -17.27
C ASP A 61 -5.28 19.48 -16.72
N THR A 62 -4.51 20.42 -16.21
CA THR A 62 -4.99 21.62 -15.52
C THR A 62 -5.75 22.61 -16.43
N GLU A 63 -5.63 22.47 -17.76
CA GLU A 63 -6.15 23.46 -18.70
C GLU A 63 -7.57 23.17 -19.22
N GLN A 64 -8.16 22.01 -18.91
CA GLN A 64 -9.53 21.66 -19.32
C GLN A 64 -10.43 21.27 -18.14
N SER A 65 -10.31 21.95 -17.02
CA SER A 65 -10.91 21.57 -15.74
C SER A 65 -12.44 21.73 -15.60
N SER A 66 -13.19 21.73 -16.69
CA SER A 66 -14.66 21.77 -16.63
C SER A 66 -15.36 20.44 -17.00
N SER A 67 -14.61 19.41 -17.39
CA SER A 67 -15.22 18.11 -17.71
C SER A 67 -14.64 16.99 -16.83
N VAL A 68 -15.50 16.42 -15.99
CA VAL A 68 -15.24 15.16 -15.30
C VAL A 68 -14.97 14.08 -16.36
N PRO A 69 -13.90 13.25 -16.25
CA PRO A 69 -13.67 12.13 -17.16
C PRO A 69 -14.95 11.28 -17.27
N GLU A 70 -15.44 11.05 -18.49
CA GLU A 70 -16.60 10.20 -18.73
C GLU A 70 -16.26 8.78 -18.24
N PHE A 71 -16.86 8.44 -17.13
CA PHE A 71 -16.80 7.10 -16.56
C PHE A 71 -17.69 6.19 -17.43
N ASN A 72 -17.08 5.22 -18.11
CA ASN A 72 -17.79 4.29 -18.97
C ASN A 72 -18.61 3.30 -18.12
N PRO A 73 -19.95 3.42 -18.03
CA PRO A 73 -20.77 2.66 -17.07
C PRO A 73 -20.89 1.17 -17.39
N HIS A 74 -20.34 0.69 -18.51
CA HIS A 74 -20.50 -0.68 -18.97
C HIS A 74 -19.57 -1.71 -18.31
N GLN A 75 -18.66 -1.30 -17.44
CA GLN A 75 -17.72 -2.22 -16.76
C GLN A 75 -18.09 -2.61 -15.33
N LEU A 76 -19.14 -2.00 -14.74
CA LEU A 76 -19.59 -2.33 -13.39
C LEU A 76 -21.04 -2.80 -13.39
N GLN A 77 -21.25 -4.06 -13.77
CA GLN A 77 -22.45 -4.77 -13.34
C GLN A 77 -22.33 -5.14 -11.86
N GLN A 78 -23.31 -4.67 -11.10
CA GLN A 78 -23.61 -5.01 -9.71
C GLN A 78 -22.74 -4.38 -8.61
N GLN A 79 -23.06 -3.13 -8.27
CA GLN A 79 -23.25 -2.77 -6.87
C GLN A 79 -24.13 -1.52 -6.81
N HIS A 80 -25.23 -1.59 -6.07
CA HIS A 80 -26.08 -0.47 -5.67
C HIS A 80 -25.24 0.50 -4.83
N LEU A 81 -24.52 1.41 -5.47
CA LEU A 81 -23.91 2.55 -4.80
C LEU A 81 -24.65 3.81 -5.23
N ASP A 82 -24.93 4.67 -4.25
CA ASP A 82 -25.69 5.91 -4.40
C ASP A 82 -25.23 6.71 -5.63
N THR A 83 -26.08 6.69 -6.66
CA THR A 83 -25.91 7.42 -7.94
C THR A 83 -26.01 8.94 -7.80
N ASN A 84 -25.97 9.48 -6.57
CA ASN A 84 -26.18 10.91 -6.28
C ASN A 84 -24.88 11.73 -6.12
N LEU A 85 -23.72 11.11 -6.15
CA LEU A 85 -22.45 11.83 -6.07
C LEU A 85 -22.00 12.23 -7.48
N LYS A 86 -22.30 13.47 -7.88
CA LYS A 86 -21.82 14.08 -9.14
C LYS A 86 -20.52 14.83 -8.88
N GLY A 87 -19.75 15.09 -9.94
CA GLY A 87 -18.50 15.88 -9.87
C GLY A 87 -17.28 15.09 -9.39
N TRP A 88 -16.21 15.81 -9.09
CA TRP A 88 -14.91 15.24 -8.72
C TRP A 88 -14.92 14.43 -7.41
N ARG A 89 -15.77 14.82 -6.46
CA ARG A 89 -15.97 14.05 -5.24
C ARG A 89 -16.56 12.67 -5.53
N GLY A 90 -17.57 12.61 -6.42
CA GLY A 90 -18.16 11.34 -6.84
C GLY A 90 -17.17 10.45 -7.55
N PHE A 91 -16.36 11.04 -8.45
CA PHE A 91 -15.27 10.35 -9.12
C PHE A 91 -14.26 9.77 -8.12
N TYR A 92 -13.80 10.58 -7.15
CA TYR A 92 -12.87 10.14 -6.10
C TYR A 92 -13.40 8.93 -5.32
N VAL A 93 -14.66 9.00 -4.86
CA VAL A 93 -15.30 7.93 -4.09
C VAL A 93 -15.40 6.64 -4.91
N ASN A 94 -15.87 6.74 -6.17
CA ASN A 94 -15.98 5.58 -7.05
C ASN A 94 -14.61 4.96 -7.35
N LYS A 95 -13.62 5.79 -7.63
CA LYS A 95 -12.24 5.32 -7.86
C LYS A 95 -11.63 4.68 -6.64
N HIS A 96 -11.87 5.25 -5.45
CA HIS A 96 -11.45 4.65 -4.18
C HIS A 96 -12.04 3.25 -3.99
N HIS A 97 -13.34 3.07 -4.23
CA HIS A 97 -13.99 1.76 -4.13
C HIS A 97 -13.46 0.76 -5.16
N GLU A 98 -13.19 1.22 -6.40
CA GLU A 98 -12.55 0.40 -7.42
C GLU A 98 -11.18 -0.10 -6.92
N MET A 99 -10.34 0.82 -6.41
CA MET A 99 -9.01 0.46 -5.91
C MET A 99 -9.07 -0.43 -4.67
N ALA A 100 -10.04 -0.21 -3.77
CA ALA A 100 -10.27 -1.07 -2.62
C ALA A 100 -10.62 -2.51 -3.06
N SER A 101 -11.54 -2.66 -4.01
CA SER A 101 -11.90 -3.99 -4.55
C SER A 101 -10.71 -4.70 -5.22
N LYS A 102 -9.87 -3.95 -5.94
CA LYS A 102 -8.64 -4.48 -6.54
C LYS A 102 -7.65 -4.92 -5.45
N ALA A 103 -7.51 -4.13 -4.38
CA ALA A 103 -6.66 -4.48 -3.25
C ALA A 103 -7.14 -5.75 -2.55
N ASP A 104 -8.44 -5.86 -2.29
CA ASP A 104 -9.04 -7.06 -1.70
C ASP A 104 -8.76 -8.31 -2.54
N ALA A 105 -8.81 -8.20 -3.87
CA ALA A 105 -8.48 -9.31 -4.78
C ALA A 105 -7.01 -9.75 -4.66
N VAL A 106 -6.06 -8.80 -4.58
CA VAL A 106 -4.63 -9.11 -4.39
C VAL A 106 -4.37 -9.71 -3.00
N ILE A 107 -5.01 -9.16 -1.97
CA ILE A 107 -4.91 -9.65 -0.60
C ILE A 107 -5.42 -11.09 -0.52
N ALA A 108 -6.64 -11.35 -1.02
CA ALA A 108 -7.23 -12.68 -1.02
C ALA A 108 -6.38 -13.70 -1.80
N PHE A 109 -5.82 -13.31 -2.95
CA PHE A 109 -4.91 -14.15 -3.72
C PHE A 109 -3.67 -14.53 -2.89
N LEU A 110 -2.99 -13.55 -2.27
CA LEU A 110 -1.78 -13.83 -1.52
C LEU A 110 -2.07 -14.64 -0.25
N GLU A 111 -3.18 -14.34 0.45
CA GLU A 111 -3.62 -15.10 1.62
C GLU A 111 -3.90 -16.57 1.28
N GLN A 112 -4.50 -16.85 0.13
CA GLN A 112 -4.71 -18.23 -0.35
C GLN A 112 -3.40 -18.96 -0.65
N CYS A 113 -2.36 -18.23 -1.09
CA CYS A 113 -1.04 -18.79 -1.35
C CYS A 113 -0.20 -18.99 -0.10
N ILE A 114 -0.51 -18.28 1.01
CA ILE A 114 0.20 -18.43 2.28
C ILE A 114 -0.20 -19.75 2.93
N SER A 115 0.78 -20.63 3.09
CA SER A 115 0.63 -21.91 3.81
C SER A 115 1.65 -22.00 4.91
N SER A 116 1.21 -22.37 6.13
CA SER A 116 2.11 -22.48 7.31
C SER A 116 2.97 -21.23 7.54
N GLU A 117 2.36 -20.03 7.47
CA GLU A 117 3.03 -18.74 7.65
C GLU A 117 4.07 -18.40 6.57
N SER A 118 4.04 -19.08 5.43
CA SER A 118 5.02 -18.90 4.36
C SER A 118 4.39 -18.88 2.98
N VAL A 119 5.10 -18.25 2.01
CA VAL A 119 4.72 -18.20 0.60
C VAL A 119 5.95 -18.48 -0.28
N GLU A 120 5.75 -19.18 -1.38
CA GLU A 120 6.76 -19.33 -2.42
C GLU A 120 6.89 -18.03 -3.22
N VAL A 121 8.12 -17.67 -3.57
CA VAL A 121 8.42 -16.40 -4.25
C VAL A 121 7.64 -16.21 -5.56
N ASN A 122 7.32 -17.27 -6.28
CA ASN A 122 6.56 -17.15 -7.53
C ASN A 122 5.16 -16.56 -7.30
N HIS A 123 4.45 -17.01 -6.26
CA HIS A 123 3.14 -16.45 -5.90
C HIS A 123 3.26 -15.00 -5.41
N TYR A 124 4.31 -14.71 -4.65
CA TYR A 124 4.62 -13.36 -4.19
C TYR A 124 4.86 -12.40 -5.37
N LEU A 125 5.66 -12.81 -6.37
CA LEU A 125 5.92 -12.01 -7.57
C LEU A 125 4.66 -11.82 -8.42
N VAL A 126 3.79 -12.83 -8.53
CA VAL A 126 2.47 -12.70 -9.19
C VAL A 126 1.60 -11.66 -8.49
N ALA A 127 1.60 -11.63 -7.15
CA ALA A 127 0.87 -10.58 -6.42
C ALA A 127 1.38 -9.17 -6.77
N MET A 128 2.70 -8.98 -6.83
CA MET A 128 3.30 -7.71 -7.24
C MET A 128 2.97 -7.33 -8.70
N GLN A 129 3.00 -8.30 -9.62
CA GLN A 129 2.60 -8.08 -11.01
C GLN A 129 1.12 -7.68 -11.12
N ASN A 130 0.25 -8.28 -10.31
CA ASN A 130 -1.17 -7.89 -10.21
C ASN A 130 -1.30 -6.46 -9.72
N MET A 131 -0.55 -6.07 -8.67
CA MET A 131 -0.55 -4.68 -8.19
C MET A 131 -0.14 -3.70 -9.30
N ASN A 132 0.91 -4.03 -10.06
CA ASN A 132 1.37 -3.20 -11.18
C ASN A 132 0.34 -3.12 -12.31
N SER A 133 -0.26 -4.24 -12.69
CA SER A 133 -1.29 -4.26 -13.75
C SER A 133 -2.54 -3.48 -13.38
N MET A 134 -2.86 -3.40 -12.09
CA MET A 134 -3.98 -2.65 -11.54
C MET A 134 -3.62 -1.17 -11.27
N GLN A 135 -2.36 -0.79 -11.48
CA GLN A 135 -1.85 0.59 -11.37
C GLN A 135 -2.05 1.20 -9.97
N PHE A 136 -1.68 0.47 -8.92
CA PHE A 136 -1.68 1.03 -7.58
C PHE A 136 -0.68 2.17 -7.46
N GLY A 137 -1.12 3.31 -6.93
CA GLY A 137 -0.24 4.41 -6.53
C GLY A 137 0.29 4.21 -5.11
N PHE A 138 1.30 5.00 -4.72
CA PHE A 138 1.88 4.90 -3.38
C PHE A 138 0.84 5.07 -2.26
N ARG A 139 -0.05 6.07 -2.37
CA ARG A 139 -1.14 6.28 -1.40
C ARG A 139 -2.09 5.09 -1.30
N ASP A 140 -2.37 4.40 -2.41
CA ASP A 140 -3.21 3.20 -2.39
C ASP A 140 -2.50 2.05 -1.66
N VAL A 141 -1.19 1.90 -1.86
CA VAL A 141 -0.41 0.89 -1.14
C VAL A 141 -0.42 1.17 0.36
N VAL A 142 -0.16 2.40 0.78
CA VAL A 142 -0.22 2.80 2.19
C VAL A 142 -1.59 2.50 2.80
N LEU A 143 -2.66 2.87 2.08
CA LEU A 143 -4.02 2.73 2.57
C LEU A 143 -4.49 1.27 2.68
N PHE A 144 -4.11 0.42 1.72
CA PHE A 144 -4.66 -0.94 1.63
C PHE A 144 -3.70 -2.01 2.13
N PHE A 145 -2.38 -1.83 1.98
CA PHE A 145 -1.38 -2.87 2.31
C PHE A 145 -0.55 -2.56 3.56
N PHE A 146 -0.38 -1.29 3.96
CA PHE A 146 0.36 -0.94 5.17
C PHE A 146 -0.56 -0.90 6.39
N LYS A 147 -1.04 -2.07 6.80
CA LYS A 147 -1.93 -2.22 7.96
C LYS A 147 -1.32 -3.21 8.94
N GLU A 148 -1.33 -2.85 10.23
CA GLU A 148 -0.79 -3.68 11.31
C GLU A 148 -1.53 -5.03 11.44
N ASN A 149 -2.84 -5.05 11.17
CA ASN A 149 -3.69 -6.23 11.25
C ASN A 149 -3.59 -7.19 10.06
N LEU A 150 -2.91 -6.81 8.98
CA LEU A 150 -2.65 -7.71 7.87
C LEU A 150 -1.48 -8.64 8.15
N HIS A 151 -1.43 -9.75 7.43
CA HIS A 151 -0.26 -10.63 7.46
C HIS A 151 0.99 -9.87 6.98
N VAL A 152 2.14 -10.10 7.63
CA VAL A 152 3.39 -9.35 7.33
C VAL A 152 3.84 -9.50 5.87
N LEU A 153 3.53 -10.62 5.22
CA LEU A 153 3.87 -10.84 3.82
C LEU A 153 3.08 -9.94 2.87
N LEU A 154 1.89 -9.48 3.26
CA LEU A 154 1.13 -8.46 2.52
C LEU A 154 1.77 -7.09 2.67
N ASN A 155 2.23 -6.74 3.87
CA ASN A 155 2.99 -5.50 4.07
C ASN A 155 4.29 -5.53 3.25
N LEU A 156 5.00 -6.67 3.23
CA LEU A 156 6.20 -6.84 2.42
C LEU A 156 5.90 -6.67 0.92
N ALA A 157 4.80 -7.25 0.42
CA ALA A 157 4.44 -7.11 -0.99
C ALA A 157 4.19 -5.64 -1.37
N GLY A 158 3.45 -4.91 -0.52
CA GLY A 158 3.25 -3.47 -0.69
C GLY A 158 4.56 -2.69 -0.63
N LEU A 159 5.41 -2.97 0.35
CA LEU A 159 6.72 -2.34 0.50
C LEU A 159 7.62 -2.55 -0.72
N HIS A 160 7.80 -3.80 -1.11
CA HIS A 160 8.66 -4.14 -2.25
C HIS A 160 8.11 -3.56 -3.55
N TYR A 161 6.79 -3.51 -3.72
CA TYR A 161 6.16 -2.84 -4.86
C TYR A 161 6.48 -1.33 -4.89
N CYS A 162 6.45 -0.64 -3.74
CA CYS A 162 6.84 0.77 -3.65
C CYS A 162 8.31 1.00 -4.05
N ILE A 163 9.21 0.11 -3.61
CA ILE A 163 10.65 0.22 -3.90
C ILE A 163 10.95 -0.12 -5.36
N ALA A 164 10.51 -1.29 -5.83
CA ALA A 164 10.93 -1.86 -7.10
C ALA A 164 10.16 -1.34 -8.33
N TRP A 165 8.88 -0.97 -8.15
CA TRP A 165 8.00 -0.59 -9.27
C TRP A 165 7.64 0.88 -9.27
N LEU A 166 7.36 1.47 -8.10
CA LEU A 166 7.00 2.87 -8.01
C LEU A 166 8.21 3.80 -7.86
N GLY A 167 9.36 3.29 -7.40
CA GLY A 167 10.55 4.10 -7.15
C GLY A 167 10.32 5.21 -6.14
N VAL A 168 9.51 4.95 -5.10
CA VAL A 168 9.18 5.92 -4.06
C VAL A 168 10.45 6.27 -3.26
N PRO A 169 10.69 7.55 -2.93
CA PRO A 169 11.80 7.95 -2.08
C PRO A 169 11.82 7.20 -0.73
N VAL A 170 13.03 6.86 -0.28
CA VAL A 170 13.25 6.11 0.97
C VAL A 170 12.58 6.79 2.16
N ASP A 171 12.71 8.12 2.27
CA ASP A 171 12.16 8.90 3.38
C ASP A 171 10.63 8.80 3.43
N ASP A 172 9.95 8.88 2.29
CA ASP A 172 8.49 8.78 2.19
C ASP A 172 8.00 7.38 2.59
N VAL A 173 8.72 6.34 2.16
CA VAL A 173 8.39 4.96 2.52
C VAL A 173 8.59 4.72 4.01
N MET A 174 9.71 5.20 4.57
CA MET A 174 10.00 5.08 6.00
C MET A 174 8.97 5.82 6.86
N GLU A 175 8.58 7.03 6.47
CA GLU A 175 7.51 7.77 7.14
C GLU A 175 6.20 6.98 7.15
N ALA A 176 5.80 6.44 6.00
CA ALA A 176 4.59 5.63 5.88
C ALA A 176 4.64 4.36 6.75
N LEU A 177 5.77 3.63 6.77
CA LEU A 177 5.94 2.45 7.63
C LEU A 177 5.81 2.80 9.12
N ASN A 178 6.38 3.93 9.54
CA ASN A 178 6.32 4.40 10.92
C ASN A 178 4.90 4.82 11.30
N MET A 179 4.22 5.60 10.45
CA MET A 179 2.82 6.00 10.66
C MET A 179 1.89 4.80 10.78
N CYS A 180 2.11 3.78 9.96
CA CYS A 180 1.32 2.54 9.96
C CYS A 180 1.78 1.52 11.02
N LYS A 181 2.83 1.80 11.80
CA LYS A 181 3.39 0.95 12.87
C LYS A 181 3.80 -0.44 12.39
N ILE A 182 4.33 -0.54 11.19
CA ILE A 182 4.77 -1.81 10.60
C ILE A 182 6.27 -1.89 10.34
N CYS A 183 7.03 -0.84 10.65
CA CYS A 183 8.48 -0.76 10.43
C CYS A 183 9.26 -1.89 11.12
N ASP A 184 8.84 -2.30 12.33
CA ASP A 184 9.51 -3.31 13.14
C ASP A 184 8.98 -4.74 12.91
N ARG A 185 8.14 -4.95 11.88
CA ARG A 185 7.69 -6.28 11.51
C ARG A 185 8.82 -7.05 10.83
N GLU A 186 9.04 -8.28 11.28
CA GLU A 186 10.14 -9.13 10.83
C GLU A 186 9.64 -10.22 9.89
N ILE A 187 10.40 -10.46 8.83
CA ILE A 187 10.21 -11.57 7.88
C ILE A 187 11.46 -12.46 7.88
N CYS A 188 11.31 -13.68 7.39
CA CYS A 188 12.42 -14.59 7.11
C CYS A 188 12.37 -14.94 5.62
N VAL A 189 13.45 -14.67 4.91
CA VAL A 189 13.64 -15.09 3.50
C VAL A 189 14.64 -16.21 3.49
N GLN A 190 14.25 -17.35 2.93
CA GLN A 190 15.08 -18.53 2.78
C GLN A 190 15.20 -18.88 1.31
N TRP A 191 16.43 -19.13 0.86
CA TRP A 191 16.68 -19.56 -0.51
C TRP A 191 17.69 -20.70 -0.55
N TRP A 192 17.58 -21.51 -1.60
CA TRP A 192 18.43 -22.67 -1.84
C TRP A 192 19.23 -22.43 -3.11
N LYS A 193 20.57 -22.53 -2.99
CA LYS A 193 21.50 -22.44 -4.11
C LYS A 193 21.90 -23.84 -4.54
N LEU A 194 21.92 -24.06 -5.87
CA LEU A 194 22.36 -25.31 -6.45
C LEU A 194 23.84 -25.56 -6.17
N GLY A 195 24.16 -26.72 -5.66
CA GLY A 195 25.56 -27.12 -5.42
C GLY A 195 26.34 -27.22 -6.71
N ARG A 196 27.54 -26.62 -6.73
CA ARG A 196 28.43 -26.58 -7.90
C ARG A 196 29.18 -27.90 -8.09
N TRP A 197 29.55 -28.23 -9.33
CA TRP A 197 30.46 -29.31 -9.63
C TRP A 197 31.89 -28.84 -9.37
N LEU A 198 32.63 -29.60 -8.56
CA LEU A 198 34.02 -29.34 -8.25
C LEU A 198 34.81 -30.65 -8.36
N TYR A 199 35.82 -30.69 -9.20
CA TYR A 199 36.70 -31.89 -9.43
C TYR A 199 35.93 -33.19 -9.66
N GLY A 200 34.82 -33.15 -10.41
CA GLY A 200 34.00 -34.32 -10.71
C GLY A 200 32.97 -34.70 -9.64
N PHE A 201 32.91 -33.99 -8.54
CA PHE A 201 31.92 -34.18 -7.47
C PHE A 201 30.96 -33.01 -7.41
N ARG A 202 29.67 -33.29 -7.25
CA ARG A 202 28.64 -32.26 -7.00
C ARG A 202 28.64 -31.95 -5.50
N LEU A 203 28.84 -30.67 -5.17
CA LEU A 203 28.65 -30.17 -3.82
C LEU A 203 27.17 -30.24 -3.43
N ARG A 204 26.86 -30.25 -2.15
CA ARG A 204 25.48 -30.21 -1.66
C ARG A 204 24.87 -28.83 -1.94
N ASP A 205 23.57 -28.83 -2.14
CA ASP A 205 22.79 -27.58 -2.23
C ASP A 205 22.92 -26.82 -0.90
N GLU A 206 23.16 -25.51 -1.02
CA GLU A 206 23.32 -24.62 0.12
C GLU A 206 21.99 -23.95 0.43
N SER A 207 21.59 -23.94 1.72
CA SER A 207 20.41 -23.22 2.20
C SER A 207 20.87 -22.01 3.01
N ILE A 208 20.40 -20.84 2.58
CA ILE A 208 20.67 -19.56 3.24
C ILE A 208 19.34 -19.03 3.78
N SER A 209 19.37 -18.54 5.01
CA SER A 209 18.19 -17.94 5.66
C SER A 209 18.57 -16.59 6.27
N ARG A 210 17.79 -15.57 6.00
CA ARG A 210 17.96 -14.22 6.54
C ARG A 210 16.67 -13.76 7.20
N ARG A 211 16.80 -13.21 8.39
CA ARG A 211 15.74 -12.51 9.09
C ARG A 211 15.97 -11.03 8.97
N VAL A 212 14.95 -10.30 8.53
CA VAL A 212 15.06 -8.87 8.25
C VAL A 212 13.80 -8.13 8.68
N PHE A 213 13.96 -6.93 9.19
CA PHE A 213 12.83 -6.03 9.44
C PHE A 213 12.44 -5.30 8.16
N LEU A 214 11.17 -4.92 8.05
CA LEU A 214 10.69 -4.18 6.87
C LEU A 214 11.46 -2.87 6.66
N ARG A 215 11.85 -2.18 7.74
CA ARG A 215 12.67 -0.95 7.68
C ARG A 215 14.05 -1.18 7.05
N ASP A 216 14.70 -2.32 7.34
CA ASP A 216 16.06 -2.61 6.88
C ASP A 216 16.09 -2.82 5.36
N LEU A 217 14.97 -3.32 4.78
CA LEU A 217 14.79 -3.43 3.33
C LEU A 217 14.70 -2.05 2.66
N VAL A 218 14.09 -1.06 3.31
CA VAL A 218 13.98 0.31 2.78
C VAL A 218 15.34 0.99 2.76
N MET A 219 16.14 0.79 3.82
CA MET A 219 17.46 1.41 3.98
C MET A 219 18.54 0.77 3.09
N SER A 220 18.16 -0.24 2.30
CA SER A 220 19.08 -1.00 1.42
C SER A 220 20.24 -1.68 2.17
N GLU A 221 20.09 -1.89 3.47
CA GLU A 221 21.08 -2.63 4.28
C GLU A 221 21.10 -4.12 3.92
N GLU A 222 19.98 -4.63 3.39
CA GLU A 222 19.77 -6.04 3.02
C GLU A 222 19.58 -6.19 1.49
N GLN A 223 20.50 -5.63 0.70
CA GLN A 223 20.43 -5.66 -0.77
C GLN A 223 20.38 -7.08 -1.34
N GLU A 224 21.10 -8.04 -0.74
CA GLU A 224 21.07 -9.44 -1.18
C GLU A 224 19.66 -10.03 -1.07
N VAL A 225 18.93 -9.69 0.00
CA VAL A 225 17.56 -10.14 0.22
C VAL A 225 16.62 -9.52 -0.82
N LEU A 226 16.73 -8.22 -1.07
CA LEU A 226 15.94 -7.54 -2.11
C LEU A 226 16.20 -8.12 -3.48
N ASP A 227 17.45 -8.42 -3.82
CA ASP A 227 17.82 -9.04 -5.10
C ASP A 227 17.18 -10.42 -5.26
N VAL A 228 17.17 -11.23 -4.21
CA VAL A 228 16.54 -12.56 -4.21
C VAL A 228 15.01 -12.43 -4.31
N LEU A 229 14.41 -11.49 -3.60
CA LEU A 229 12.97 -11.24 -3.68
C LEU A 229 12.55 -10.75 -5.06
N HIS A 230 13.36 -9.89 -5.70
CA HIS A 230 13.06 -9.32 -7.01
C HIS A 230 13.23 -10.34 -8.14
N ARG A 231 14.30 -11.13 -8.10
CA ARG A 231 14.61 -12.10 -9.15
C ARG A 231 13.87 -13.41 -9.00
N GLY A 232 13.57 -13.81 -7.75
CA GLY A 232 12.96 -15.12 -7.47
C GLY A 232 13.92 -16.28 -7.68
N ALA A 233 13.36 -17.44 -8.03
CA ALA A 233 14.12 -18.67 -8.27
C ALA A 233 14.66 -18.69 -9.70
N ILE A 234 15.87 -18.16 -9.92
CA ILE A 234 16.55 -18.13 -11.22
C ILE A 234 18.05 -18.51 -11.09
N HIS A 235 18.64 -19.01 -12.18
CA HIS A 235 20.05 -19.45 -12.26
C HIS A 235 20.40 -20.47 -11.17
N GLU A 236 21.32 -20.12 -10.27
CA GLU A 236 21.77 -21.01 -9.19
C GLU A 236 20.77 -21.10 -8.02
N VAL A 237 19.81 -20.16 -7.93
CA VAL A 237 18.77 -20.16 -6.89
C VAL A 237 17.58 -20.99 -7.37
N ILE A 238 17.44 -22.18 -6.82
CA ILE A 238 16.44 -23.16 -7.24
C ILE A 238 15.09 -23.00 -6.54
N ARG A 239 15.06 -22.35 -5.38
CA ARG A 239 13.87 -22.10 -4.56
C ARG A 239 14.05 -20.86 -3.71
N VAL A 240 13.01 -20.10 -3.53
CA VAL A 240 12.93 -19.00 -2.55
C VAL A 240 11.59 -19.09 -1.83
N GLN A 241 11.65 -19.07 -0.51
CA GLN A 241 10.49 -19.09 0.37
C GLN A 241 10.54 -17.91 1.33
N ILE A 242 9.42 -17.24 1.49
CA ILE A 242 9.26 -16.08 2.35
C ILE A 242 8.29 -16.44 3.46
N SER A 243 8.63 -16.17 4.71
CA SER A 243 7.77 -16.48 5.86
C SER A 243 7.73 -15.33 6.86
N ALA A 244 6.66 -15.30 7.66
CA ALA A 244 6.65 -14.48 8.86
C ALA A 244 7.73 -15.01 9.82
N ALA A 245 8.49 -14.10 10.44
CA ALA A 245 9.45 -14.52 11.47
C ALA A 245 8.69 -15.02 12.68
N LYS A 246 8.92 -16.28 13.05
CA LYS A 246 8.36 -16.82 14.29
C LYS A 246 9.07 -16.15 15.46
N PRO A 247 8.35 -15.74 16.53
CA PRO A 247 9.01 -15.29 17.74
C PRO A 247 9.95 -16.39 18.21
N VAL A 248 11.20 -16.02 18.51
CA VAL A 248 12.17 -16.96 19.07
C VAL A 248 11.60 -17.39 20.43
N SER A 249 11.00 -18.58 20.48
CA SER A 249 10.67 -19.19 21.76
C SER A 249 12.00 -19.42 22.47
N SER A 250 12.29 -18.57 23.47
CA SER A 250 13.46 -18.73 24.33
C SER A 250 13.42 -20.14 24.95
N PRO A 251 14.45 -20.98 24.71
CA PRO A 251 14.46 -22.35 25.28
C PRO A 251 14.64 -22.38 26.81
N TRP A 252 14.71 -21.24 27.46
CA TRP A 252 15.03 -21.11 28.88
C TRP A 252 13.89 -20.46 29.68
N SER A 253 12.67 -20.97 29.60
CA SER A 253 11.70 -20.79 30.69
C SER A 253 11.96 -21.95 31.70
N CYS A 254 12.89 -21.76 32.61
CA CYS A 254 12.95 -22.57 33.83
C CYS A 254 11.63 -22.38 34.57
N GLN A 255 10.76 -23.38 34.53
CA GLN A 255 9.67 -23.46 35.49
C GLN A 255 10.29 -23.64 36.88
N PRO A 256 9.97 -22.80 37.88
CA PRO A 256 10.32 -23.12 39.25
C PRO A 256 9.47 -24.33 39.67
N SER A 257 10.14 -25.40 39.96
CA SER A 257 9.55 -26.59 40.60
C SER A 257 9.00 -26.19 41.96
N SER A 258 7.70 -26.37 42.12
CA SER A 258 6.99 -26.29 43.40
C SER A 258 7.29 -27.54 44.27
#